data_ba232d12fe7645d00b612b084ddda1de
#
_entry.id   ba232d12fe7645d00b612b084ddda1de
#
_cell.length_a   1.000
_cell.length_b   1.000
_cell.length_c   1.000
_cell.angle_alpha   90.00
_cell.angle_beta   90.00
_cell.angle_gamma   90.00
#
_symmetry.space_group_name_H-M   'P 1'
#
loop_
_entity.id
_entity.type
_entity.pdbx_description
1 polymer ?
#
loop_
_entity_poly.entity_id
_entity_poly.type
_entity_poly.pdbx_seq_one_letter_code
_entity_poly.pdbx_strand_id
1 'polypeptide(L)'
;MAMRYFLRSAMHGYTPAMANIGTLYENGATGHTDLRRAYAWVRTALAFGVPEEEHDTTVFKLGMLAARLGSDNIGRAEMLAEVIATRIVETCECSAAQETELAFNGSP
;
A
#
# COMPACT_ATOMS: atom_id res chain seq x y z
N MET A 1 15.67 -9.57 7.44
CA MET A 1 14.67 -8.73 8.09
C MET A 1 13.41 -8.68 7.27
N ALA A 2 12.29 -9.00 7.88
CA ALA A 2 11.01 -9.11 7.18
C ALA A 2 10.60 -7.79 6.52
N MET A 3 10.76 -6.67 7.21
CA MET A 3 10.37 -5.36 6.67
C MET A 3 11.11 -5.04 5.37
N ARG A 4 12.41 -5.29 5.33
CA ARG A 4 13.20 -5.01 4.13
C ARG A 4 12.74 -5.85 2.96
N TYR A 5 12.46 -7.11 3.21
CA TYR A 5 11.95 -8.00 2.17
C TYR A 5 10.60 -7.53 1.64
N PHE A 6 9.68 -7.18 2.55
CA PHE A 6 8.37 -6.71 2.15
C PHE A 6 8.44 -5.38 1.41
N LEU A 7 9.31 -4.48 1.85
CA LEU A 7 9.47 -3.20 1.15
C LEU A 7 9.93 -3.40 -0.27
N ARG A 8 10.89 -4.30 -0.47
CA ARG A 8 11.36 -4.59 -1.82
C ARG A 8 10.24 -5.13 -2.68
N SER A 9 9.49 -6.10 -2.17
CA SER A 9 8.37 -6.68 -2.91
C SER A 9 7.28 -5.65 -3.19
N ALA A 10 6.97 -4.81 -2.20
CA ALA A 10 5.94 -3.78 -2.35
C ALA A 10 6.33 -2.77 -3.41
N MET A 11 7.62 -2.41 -3.48
CA MET A 11 8.09 -1.44 -4.47
C MET A 11 8.01 -1.98 -5.89
N HIS A 12 7.83 -3.30 -6.04
CA HIS A 12 7.56 -3.92 -7.34
C HIS A 12 6.06 -4.09 -7.59
N GLY A 13 5.23 -3.54 -6.72
CA GLY A 13 3.78 -3.59 -6.92
C GLY A 13 3.09 -4.80 -6.31
N TYR A 14 3.80 -5.58 -5.50
CA TYR A 14 3.21 -6.78 -4.91
C TYR A 14 2.34 -6.41 -3.70
N THR A 15 1.02 -6.46 -3.89
CA THR A 15 0.08 -5.96 -2.89
C THR A 15 0.05 -6.76 -1.59
N PRO A 16 0.22 -8.10 -1.58
CA PRO A 16 0.30 -8.79 -0.30
C PRO A 16 1.43 -8.28 0.58
N ALA A 17 2.56 -7.88 -0.02
CA ALA A 17 3.66 -7.31 0.75
C ALA A 17 3.26 -5.96 1.36
N MET A 18 2.50 -5.17 0.62
CA MET A 18 2.01 -3.89 1.13
C MET A 18 1.13 -4.08 2.37
N ALA A 19 0.22 -5.04 2.31
CA ALA A 19 -0.66 -5.35 3.43
C ALA A 19 0.16 -5.85 4.63
N ASN A 20 1.20 -6.66 4.37
CA ASN A 20 2.07 -7.15 5.43
C ASN A 20 2.84 -6.01 6.10
N ILE A 21 3.29 -5.04 5.32
CA ILE A 21 3.96 -3.86 5.88
C ILE A 21 3.00 -3.11 6.80
N GLY A 22 1.74 -2.96 6.37
CA GLY A 22 0.73 -2.34 7.22
C GLY A 22 0.57 -3.06 8.54
N THR A 23 0.54 -4.39 8.50
CA THR A 23 0.43 -5.21 9.71
C THR A 23 1.64 -5.03 10.62
N LEU A 24 2.83 -4.93 10.05
CA LEU A 24 4.05 -4.73 10.85
C LEU A 24 4.01 -3.40 11.59
N TYR A 25 3.54 -2.34 10.95
CA TYR A 25 3.40 -1.05 11.60
C TYR A 25 2.30 -1.07 12.67
N GLU A 26 1.21 -1.76 12.38
CA GLU A 26 0.11 -1.87 13.33
C GLU A 26 0.53 -2.61 14.60
N ASN A 27 1.31 -3.67 14.45
CA ASN A 27 1.73 -4.51 15.57
C ASN A 27 2.93 -3.96 16.33
N GLY A 28 3.53 -2.89 15.84
CA GLY A 28 4.70 -2.33 16.51
C GLY A 28 5.99 -3.09 16.25
N ALA A 29 6.01 -3.93 15.21
CA ALA A 29 7.20 -4.72 14.89
C ALA A 29 8.40 -3.87 14.49
N THR A 30 8.17 -2.61 14.12
CA THR A 30 9.23 -1.67 13.74
C THR A 30 9.76 -0.87 14.93
N GLY A 31 9.32 -1.18 16.14
CA GLY A 31 9.75 -0.51 17.36
C GLY A 31 8.59 0.07 18.16
N HIS A 32 7.60 0.60 17.47
CA HIS A 32 6.37 1.09 18.08
C HIS A 32 5.25 1.12 17.05
N THR A 33 4.02 1.10 17.53
CA THR A 33 2.85 1.11 16.66
C THR A 33 2.77 2.43 15.91
N ASP A 34 2.54 2.34 14.60
CA ASP A 34 2.37 3.51 13.75
C ASP A 34 1.12 3.31 12.90
N LEU A 35 -0.02 3.75 13.42
CA LEU A 35 -1.29 3.53 12.75
C LEU A 35 -1.43 4.32 11.45
N ARG A 36 -0.79 5.47 11.36
CA ARG A 36 -0.84 6.28 10.15
C ARG A 36 -0.17 5.55 8.99
N ARG A 37 1.03 5.03 9.22
CA ARG A 37 1.71 4.25 8.19
C ARG A 37 1.00 2.94 7.90
N ALA A 38 0.46 2.30 8.95
CA ALA A 38 -0.30 1.07 8.75
C ALA A 38 -1.48 1.32 7.81
N TYR A 39 -2.24 2.36 8.07
CA TYR A 39 -3.37 2.73 7.23
C TYR A 39 -2.91 3.03 5.80
N ALA A 40 -1.85 3.83 5.67
CA ALA A 40 -1.36 4.24 4.37
C ALA A 40 -0.95 3.05 3.51
N TRP A 41 -0.28 2.08 4.08
CA TRP A 41 0.13 0.89 3.33
C TRP A 41 -1.05 0.00 2.94
N VAL A 42 -2.00 -0.18 3.84
CA VAL A 42 -3.19 -0.98 3.54
C VAL A 42 -4.03 -0.28 2.46
N ARG A 43 -4.18 1.04 2.57
CA ARG A 43 -4.90 1.81 1.57
C ARG A 43 -4.23 1.71 0.21
N THR A 44 -2.90 1.77 0.19
CA THR A 44 -2.14 1.64 -1.05
C THR A 44 -2.34 0.26 -1.67
N ALA A 45 -2.34 -0.78 -0.84
CA ALA A 45 -2.58 -2.14 -1.34
C ALA A 45 -3.94 -2.23 -2.04
N LEU A 46 -4.97 -1.64 -1.45
CA LEU A 46 -6.29 -1.64 -2.06
C LEU A 46 -6.30 -0.87 -3.39
N ALA A 47 -5.58 0.24 -3.45
CA ALA A 47 -5.52 1.04 -4.66
C ALA A 47 -4.83 0.28 -5.80
N PHE A 48 -3.84 -0.53 -5.48
CA PHE A 48 -3.12 -1.31 -6.50
C PHE A 48 -3.85 -2.61 -6.85
N GLY A 49 -4.78 -3.05 -6.01
CA GLY A 49 -5.58 -4.24 -6.26
C GLY A 49 -5.07 -5.47 -5.53
N VAL A 50 -5.71 -5.80 -4.41
CA VAL A 50 -5.39 -7.05 -3.70
C VAL A 50 -6.15 -8.20 -4.35
N PRO A 51 -5.69 -9.45 -4.14
CA PRO A 51 -6.43 -10.61 -4.63
C PRO A 51 -7.86 -10.60 -4.13
N GLU A 52 -8.78 -11.09 -4.96
CA GLU A 52 -10.20 -11.04 -4.66
C GLU A 52 -10.54 -11.67 -3.31
N GLU A 53 -9.91 -12.81 -3.02
CA GLU A 53 -10.18 -13.51 -1.76
C GLU A 53 -9.69 -12.75 -0.53
N GLU A 54 -8.84 -11.74 -0.72
CA GLU A 54 -8.34 -10.93 0.39
C GLU A 54 -8.98 -9.54 0.43
N HIS A 55 -9.80 -9.23 -0.55
CA HIS A 55 -10.35 -7.88 -0.67
C HIS A 55 -11.17 -7.47 0.54
N ASP A 56 -12.13 -8.29 0.92
CA ASP A 56 -13.03 -7.96 2.04
C ASP A 56 -12.26 -7.85 3.36
N THR A 57 -11.32 -8.76 3.59
CA THR A 57 -10.50 -8.73 4.79
C THR A 57 -9.67 -7.45 4.84
N THR A 58 -9.12 -7.05 3.70
CA THR A 58 -8.29 -5.85 3.62
C THR A 58 -9.12 -4.60 3.84
N VAL A 59 -10.32 -4.54 3.26
CA VAL A 59 -11.23 -3.41 3.47
C VAL A 59 -11.64 -3.31 4.94
N PHE A 60 -11.94 -4.45 5.56
CA PHE A 60 -12.29 -4.48 6.98
C PHE A 60 -11.14 -3.96 7.84
N LYS A 61 -9.93 -4.41 7.54
CA LYS A 61 -8.75 -3.95 8.27
C LYS A 61 -8.55 -2.45 8.12
N LEU A 62 -8.73 -1.93 6.91
CA LEU A 62 -8.63 -0.50 6.67
C LEU A 62 -9.63 0.28 7.51
N GLY A 63 -10.87 -0.22 7.56
CA GLY A 63 -11.91 0.42 8.37
C GLY A 63 -11.58 0.43 9.85
N MET A 64 -11.00 -0.65 10.36
CA MET A 64 -10.60 -0.71 11.76
C MET A 64 -9.47 0.26 12.06
N LEU A 65 -8.51 0.37 11.16
CA LEU A 65 -7.41 1.33 11.33
C LEU A 65 -7.93 2.76 11.29
N ALA A 66 -8.87 3.02 10.39
CA ALA A 66 -9.49 4.36 10.30
C ALA A 66 -10.19 4.72 11.61
N ALA A 67 -10.91 3.78 12.21
CA ALA A 67 -11.60 4.02 13.46
C ALA A 67 -10.63 4.36 14.60
N ARG A 68 -9.47 3.72 14.58
CA ARG A 68 -8.45 3.96 15.60
C ARG A 68 -7.70 5.27 15.39
N LEU A 69 -7.56 5.70 14.14
CA LEU A 69 -6.84 6.93 13.80
C LEU A 69 -7.63 8.20 14.13
N GLY A 70 -8.92 8.18 13.85
CA GLY A 70 -9.74 9.38 13.98
C GLY A 70 -9.68 10.23 12.72
N SER A 71 -10.68 11.09 12.54
CA SER A 71 -10.87 11.81 11.28
C SER A 71 -9.70 12.71 10.90
N ASP A 72 -9.07 13.37 11.89
CA ASP A 72 -7.96 14.28 11.58
C ASP A 72 -6.74 13.53 11.04
N ASN A 73 -6.50 12.35 11.58
CA ASN A 73 -5.34 11.56 11.17
C ASN A 73 -5.58 10.78 9.89
N ILE A 74 -6.84 10.50 9.58
CA ILE A 74 -7.17 9.79 8.33
C ILE A 74 -6.74 10.62 7.13
N GLY A 75 -7.01 11.93 7.15
CA GLY A 75 -6.59 12.80 6.05
C GLY A 75 -5.10 12.74 5.81
N ARG A 76 -4.32 12.78 6.88
CA ARG A 76 -2.86 12.70 6.76
C ARG A 76 -2.41 11.33 6.26
N ALA A 77 -3.09 10.28 6.71
CA ALA A 77 -2.76 8.93 6.26
C ALA A 77 -3.09 8.75 4.78
N GLU A 78 -4.20 9.35 4.31
CA GLU A 78 -4.54 9.30 2.90
C GLU A 78 -3.50 10.00 2.04
N MET A 79 -3.00 11.15 2.50
CA MET A 79 -1.92 11.85 1.81
C MET A 79 -0.66 11.02 1.76
N LEU A 80 -0.34 10.35 2.85
CA LEU A 80 0.81 9.46 2.89
C LEU A 80 0.65 8.30 1.91
N ALA A 81 -0.57 7.76 1.82
CA ALA A 81 -0.85 6.68 0.87
C ALA A 81 -0.61 7.15 -0.56
N GLU A 82 -0.99 8.39 -0.90
CA GLU A 82 -0.73 8.93 -2.23
C GLU A 82 0.76 9.05 -2.49
N VAL A 83 1.52 9.50 -1.50
CA VAL A 83 2.98 9.60 -1.64
C VAL A 83 3.58 8.23 -1.88
N ILE A 84 3.15 7.24 -1.10
CA ILE A 84 3.66 5.87 -1.25
C ILE A 84 3.31 5.33 -2.63
N ALA A 85 2.06 5.49 -3.05
CA ALA A 85 1.62 4.99 -4.35
C ALA A 85 2.41 5.64 -5.48
N THR A 86 2.62 6.95 -5.41
CA THR A 86 3.38 7.66 -6.43
C THR A 86 4.81 7.13 -6.47
N ARG A 87 5.42 6.93 -5.31
CA ARG A 87 6.78 6.42 -5.22
C ARG A 87 6.89 5.03 -5.84
N ILE A 88 5.90 4.18 -5.59
CA ILE A 88 5.89 2.83 -6.15
C ILE A 88 5.77 2.89 -7.67
N VAL A 89 4.87 3.70 -8.19
CA VAL A 89 4.69 3.84 -9.64
C VAL A 89 5.97 4.33 -10.29
N GLU A 90 6.64 5.30 -9.67
CA GLU A 90 7.88 5.85 -10.22
C GLU A 90 9.04 4.85 -10.18
N THR A 91 9.05 3.99 -9.16
CA THR A 91 10.14 3.05 -8.95
C THR A 91 9.90 1.72 -9.63
N CYS A 92 8.67 1.28 -9.69
CA CYS A 92 8.33 -0.04 -10.23
C CYS A 92 8.33 -0.01 -11.75
N GLU A 93 9.32 -0.66 -12.35
CA GLU A 93 9.39 -0.76 -13.79
C GLU A 93 8.21 -1.52 -14.37
N CYS A 94 7.68 -2.47 -13.61
CA CYS A 94 6.55 -3.25 -14.10
C CYS A 94 5.32 -2.38 -14.34
N SER A 95 5.02 -1.44 -13.44
CA SER A 95 3.90 -0.53 -13.63
C SER A 95 4.17 0.46 -14.76
N ALA A 96 5.37 1.02 -14.77
CA ALA A 96 5.75 1.95 -15.83
C ALA A 96 5.77 1.25 -17.18
N ALA A 97 6.27 0.03 -17.22
CA ALA A 97 6.31 -0.75 -18.46
C ALA A 97 4.89 -1.02 -18.97
N GLN A 98 3.98 -1.36 -18.06
CA GLN A 98 2.60 -1.61 -18.45
C GLN A 98 1.95 -0.37 -19.02
N GLU A 99 2.16 0.77 -18.41
CA GLU A 99 1.62 2.01 -18.94
C GLU A 99 2.22 2.34 -20.31
N THR A 100 3.52 2.14 -20.46
CA THR A 100 4.20 2.37 -21.71
C THR A 100 3.66 1.44 -22.80
N GLU A 101 3.49 0.17 -22.46
CA GLU A 101 2.96 -0.79 -23.41
C GLU A 101 1.56 -0.41 -23.86
N LEU A 102 0.72 0.00 -22.92
CA LEU A 102 -0.63 0.42 -23.25
C LEU A 102 -0.61 1.64 -24.17
N ALA A 103 0.29 2.57 -23.91
CA ALA A 103 0.44 3.75 -24.75
C ALA A 103 0.86 3.36 -26.16
N PHE A 104 1.83 2.46 -26.26
CA PHE A 104 2.28 1.97 -27.56
C PHE A 104 1.18 1.24 -28.29
N ASN A 105 0.48 0.37 -27.59
CA ASN A 105 -0.58 -0.41 -28.21
C ASN A 105 -1.72 0.48 -28.65
N GLY A 106 -1.90 1.59 -27.98
CA GLY A 106 -2.93 2.54 -28.33
C GLY A 106 -2.56 3.45 -29.48
N SER A 107 -1.28 3.50 -29.86
CA SER A 107 -0.80 4.41 -30.90
C SER A 107 0.26 3.77 -31.75
N PRO A 108 0.02 2.61 -32.29
CA PRO A 108 0.97 1.98 -33.23
C PRO A 108 1.02 2.69 -34.54
#